data_44f97868859e17b4d3b04684cfa4f4a2
#
_entry.id   44f97868859e17b4d3b04684cfa4f4a2
#
_cell.length_a   1.000
_cell.length_b   1.000
_cell.length_c   1.000
_cell.angle_alpha   90.00
_cell.angle_beta   90.00
_cell.angle_gamma   90.00
#
_symmetry.space_group_name_H-M   'P 1'
#
loop_
_entity.id
_entity.type
_entity.pdbx_description
1 polymer ?
#
loop_
_entity_poly.entity_id
_entity_poly.type
_entity_poly.pdbx_seq_one_letter_code
_entity_poly.pdbx_strand_id
1 'polypeptide(L)'
;NLDINCIHKRYIEEVDINLTDYDIVSLKKAKVTDKEWDKLPKITNYNYAIIVPNYNNDRGNYKGKTYLKNCIESILNQTYKNFKLIIVDDMSTDTSVETINSYKDDRITLIKNKRKKYNGGSRNVGIDYALENLTFDYFCFLDSDDWWKDEKVLETINKNLHNHEMMLFGMELINSEGVFMKKIHEYDNYEDFFLSDNKTWCTAWSRVIRKDKIVYFCEDTLMEDRVWSYRQADNVNFENVKNLKRILYVWNRMNITNSVSIVRDYFWNASAYCHIGHQMQLLTTLKHKEMIPVLKQRIEICKKQVNEKIYQQY
;
A
#
# COMPACT_ATOMS: atom_id res chain seq x y z
N ASN A 1 -23.62 -30.83 -22.35
CA ASN A 1 -24.18 -30.64 -21.01
C ASN A 1 -23.10 -30.89 -20.01
N LEU A 2 -22.48 -29.83 -19.52
CA LEU A 2 -21.54 -29.92 -18.40
C LEU A 2 -22.27 -30.41 -17.15
N ASP A 3 -21.63 -31.32 -16.43
CA ASP A 3 -22.11 -31.74 -15.11
C ASP A 3 -22.15 -30.52 -14.19
N ILE A 4 -23.32 -30.14 -13.70
CA ILE A 4 -23.51 -28.98 -12.81
C ILE A 4 -22.60 -29.07 -11.57
N ASN A 5 -22.31 -30.28 -11.10
CA ASN A 5 -21.41 -30.50 -9.98
C ASN A 5 -19.95 -30.15 -10.37
N CYS A 6 -19.55 -30.43 -11.61
CA CYS A 6 -18.22 -30.08 -12.13
C CYS A 6 -18.09 -28.57 -12.29
N ILE A 7 -19.12 -27.90 -12.84
CA ILE A 7 -19.14 -26.42 -12.95
C ILE A 7 -19.08 -25.79 -11.57
N HIS A 8 -19.88 -26.28 -10.64
CA HIS A 8 -19.93 -25.75 -9.29
C HIS A 8 -18.58 -25.91 -8.57
N LYS A 9 -17.97 -27.10 -8.66
CA LYS A 9 -16.67 -27.38 -8.07
C LYS A 9 -15.59 -26.47 -8.67
N ARG A 10 -15.55 -26.35 -10.00
CA ARG A 10 -14.60 -25.52 -10.72
C ARG A 10 -14.79 -24.03 -10.39
N TYR A 11 -16.03 -23.57 -10.31
CA TYR A 11 -16.33 -22.18 -9.95
C TYR A 11 -15.86 -21.85 -8.53
N ILE A 12 -16.05 -22.73 -7.56
CA ILE A 12 -15.57 -22.54 -6.19
C ILE A 12 -14.03 -22.59 -6.12
N GLU A 13 -13.40 -23.57 -6.82
CA GLU A 13 -11.96 -23.76 -6.81
C GLU A 13 -11.21 -22.63 -7.54
N GLU A 14 -11.76 -22.12 -8.66
CA GLU A 14 -11.11 -21.07 -9.47
C GLU A 14 -11.43 -19.65 -8.99
N VAL A 15 -12.61 -19.41 -8.43
CA VAL A 15 -13.07 -18.04 -8.06
C VAL A 15 -13.09 -17.84 -6.55
N ASP A 16 -12.98 -18.94 -5.75
CA ASP A 16 -13.05 -18.93 -4.28
C ASP A 16 -14.05 -17.87 -3.75
N ILE A 17 -15.23 -17.88 -4.34
CA ILE A 17 -16.34 -17.06 -3.88
C ILE A 17 -16.88 -17.77 -2.64
N ASN A 18 -17.00 -17.04 -1.55
CA ASN A 18 -17.78 -17.49 -0.39
C ASN A 18 -19.27 -17.50 -0.81
N LEU A 19 -19.64 -18.53 -1.56
CA LEU A 19 -21.03 -18.71 -2.00
C LEU A 19 -21.86 -19.15 -0.81
N THR A 20 -22.94 -18.45 -0.58
CA THR A 20 -23.99 -18.90 0.33
C THR A 20 -24.70 -20.13 -0.27
N ASP A 21 -25.39 -20.92 0.56
CA ASP A 21 -26.19 -22.02 0.06
C ASP A 21 -27.24 -21.56 -0.98
N TYR A 22 -27.69 -20.32 -0.86
CA TYR A 22 -28.60 -19.68 -1.83
C TYR A 22 -27.92 -19.46 -3.18
N ASP A 23 -26.70 -18.96 -3.20
CA ASP A 23 -25.91 -18.72 -4.42
C ASP A 23 -25.61 -20.05 -5.13
N ILE A 24 -25.28 -21.09 -4.38
CA ILE A 24 -25.05 -22.45 -4.88
C ILE A 24 -26.32 -22.99 -5.57
N VAL A 25 -27.46 -22.82 -4.94
CA VAL A 25 -28.75 -23.24 -5.51
C VAL A 25 -29.10 -22.43 -6.75
N SER A 26 -28.79 -21.14 -6.76
CA SER A 26 -29.02 -20.27 -7.91
C SER A 26 -28.13 -20.64 -9.08
N LEU A 27 -26.85 -20.95 -8.86
CA LEU A 27 -25.93 -21.43 -9.90
C LEU A 27 -26.37 -22.77 -10.49
N LYS A 28 -26.82 -23.71 -9.65
CA LYS A 28 -27.36 -24.99 -10.12
C LYS A 28 -28.59 -24.82 -11.02
N LYS A 29 -29.39 -23.78 -10.81
CA LYS A 29 -30.55 -23.45 -11.66
C LYS A 29 -30.20 -22.71 -12.94
N ALA A 30 -29.08 -21.98 -12.97
CA ALA A 30 -28.72 -21.07 -14.05
C ALA A 30 -28.29 -21.77 -15.36
N LYS A 31 -27.99 -23.06 -15.37
CA LYS A 31 -27.54 -23.82 -16.56
C LYS A 31 -26.48 -23.06 -17.35
N VAL A 32 -25.39 -22.66 -16.67
CA VAL A 32 -24.28 -21.94 -17.29
C VAL A 32 -23.70 -22.77 -18.43
N THR A 33 -23.54 -22.17 -19.62
CA THR A 33 -22.96 -22.82 -20.79
C THR A 33 -21.43 -22.65 -20.81
N ASP A 34 -20.71 -23.50 -21.55
CA ASP A 34 -19.27 -23.38 -21.74
C ASP A 34 -18.85 -22.00 -22.24
N LYS A 35 -19.63 -21.39 -23.15
CA LYS A 35 -19.39 -20.04 -23.66
C LYS A 35 -19.54 -18.96 -22.59
N GLU A 36 -20.42 -19.16 -21.63
CA GLU A 36 -20.62 -18.24 -20.51
C GLU A 36 -19.53 -18.45 -19.46
N TRP A 37 -19.14 -19.71 -19.24
CA TRP A 37 -18.02 -20.04 -18.37
C TRP A 37 -16.70 -19.41 -18.86
N ASP A 38 -16.43 -19.48 -20.16
CA ASP A 38 -15.22 -18.88 -20.74
C ASP A 38 -15.20 -17.34 -20.67
N LYS A 39 -16.35 -16.71 -20.44
CA LYS A 39 -16.47 -15.26 -20.23
C LYS A 39 -16.27 -14.85 -18.77
N LEU A 40 -16.31 -15.80 -17.83
CA LEU A 40 -16.04 -15.46 -16.44
C LEU A 40 -14.58 -15.01 -16.28
N PRO A 41 -14.33 -13.97 -15.47
CA PRO A 41 -12.96 -13.52 -15.22
C PRO A 41 -12.15 -14.65 -14.61
N LYS A 42 -11.11 -15.09 -15.33
CA LYS A 42 -10.16 -16.06 -14.79
C LYS A 42 -9.32 -15.38 -13.72
N ILE A 43 -9.21 -16.00 -12.55
CA ILE A 43 -8.29 -15.51 -11.53
C ILE A 43 -6.89 -15.70 -12.05
N THR A 44 -6.18 -14.59 -12.25
CA THR A 44 -4.77 -14.61 -12.61
C THR A 44 -3.95 -14.71 -11.32
N ASN A 45 -3.04 -15.66 -11.25
CA ASN A 45 -2.10 -15.76 -10.14
C ASN A 45 -0.98 -14.75 -10.36
N TYR A 46 -1.12 -13.57 -9.75
CA TYR A 46 -0.11 -12.52 -9.81
C TYR A 46 1.04 -12.78 -8.83
N ASN A 47 2.23 -12.33 -9.19
CA ASN A 47 3.39 -12.32 -8.31
C ASN A 47 3.57 -10.91 -7.74
N TYR A 48 3.84 -10.82 -6.43
CA TYR A 48 3.95 -9.55 -5.72
C TYR A 48 5.38 -9.28 -5.26
N ALA A 49 5.84 -8.04 -5.46
CA ALA A 49 7.01 -7.50 -4.80
C ALA A 49 6.54 -6.63 -3.62
N ILE A 50 6.80 -7.06 -2.40
CA ILE A 50 6.40 -6.38 -1.17
C ILE A 50 7.61 -5.64 -0.63
N ILE A 51 7.55 -4.32 -0.53
CA ILE A 51 8.65 -3.47 -0.09
C ILE A 51 8.37 -2.92 1.30
N VAL A 52 9.31 -3.13 2.22
CA VAL A 52 9.25 -2.68 3.61
C VAL A 52 10.49 -1.83 3.92
N PRO A 53 10.39 -0.50 4.02
CA PRO A 53 11.46 0.32 4.56
C PRO A 53 11.56 0.07 6.07
N ASN A 54 12.78 -0.10 6.58
CA ASN A 54 13.03 -0.35 8.00
C ASN A 54 14.08 0.60 8.57
N TYR A 55 13.79 1.14 9.74
CA TYR A 55 14.76 1.87 10.56
C TYR A 55 14.40 1.74 12.04
N ASN A 56 15.24 1.01 12.80
CA ASN A 56 15.10 0.88 14.26
C ASN A 56 13.71 0.47 14.74
N ASN A 57 13.10 -0.54 14.11
CA ASN A 57 11.75 -1.01 14.44
C ASN A 57 11.69 -2.39 15.13
N ASP A 58 12.87 -2.94 15.52
CA ASP A 58 12.89 -4.12 16.42
C ASP A 58 12.64 -3.71 17.88
N ARG A 59 11.55 -3.00 18.09
CA ARG A 59 11.11 -2.35 19.32
C ARG A 59 9.62 -2.51 19.54
N GLY A 60 9.16 -2.00 20.67
CA GLY A 60 7.75 -2.07 21.09
C GLY A 60 7.36 -3.49 21.47
N ASN A 61 6.11 -3.66 21.83
CA ASN A 61 5.53 -4.96 22.12
C ASN A 61 4.05 -4.96 21.75
N TYR A 62 3.70 -5.80 20.79
CA TYR A 62 2.31 -6.11 20.51
C TYR A 62 2.14 -7.62 20.49
N LYS A 63 1.33 -8.14 21.43
CA LYS A 63 1.07 -9.58 21.60
C LYS A 63 2.37 -10.41 21.76
N GLY A 64 3.34 -9.87 22.52
CA GLY A 64 4.60 -10.56 22.82
C GLY A 64 5.67 -10.48 21.73
N LYS A 65 5.46 -9.67 20.68
CA LYS A 65 6.42 -9.50 19.56
C LYS A 65 6.74 -8.03 19.34
N THR A 66 7.95 -7.76 18.82
CA THR A 66 8.31 -6.41 18.35
C THR A 66 7.48 -6.01 17.13
N TYR A 67 7.41 -4.72 16.81
CA TYR A 67 6.65 -4.24 15.64
C TYR A 67 7.20 -4.84 14.35
N LEU A 68 8.53 -4.86 14.19
CA LEU A 68 9.18 -5.47 13.03
C LEU A 68 8.80 -6.95 12.86
N LYS A 69 8.79 -7.73 13.95
CA LYS A 69 8.36 -9.13 13.90
C LYS A 69 6.90 -9.27 13.49
N ASN A 70 6.01 -8.43 14.04
CA ASN A 70 4.60 -8.43 13.62
C ASN A 70 4.45 -8.11 12.13
N CYS A 71 5.20 -7.14 11.61
CA CYS A 71 5.21 -6.80 10.20
C CYS A 71 5.64 -8.01 9.35
N ILE A 72 6.84 -8.56 9.60
CA ILE A 72 7.39 -9.68 8.82
C ILE A 72 6.46 -10.89 8.85
N GLU A 73 6.00 -11.28 10.04
CA GLU A 73 5.15 -12.47 10.19
C GLU A 73 3.76 -12.28 9.56
N SER A 74 3.22 -11.05 9.56
CA SER A 74 1.95 -10.77 8.87
C SER A 74 2.04 -11.02 7.37
N ILE A 75 3.24 -10.84 6.79
CA ILE A 75 3.52 -11.09 5.37
C ILE A 75 3.81 -12.57 5.12
N LEU A 76 4.70 -13.18 5.90
CA LEU A 76 5.11 -14.57 5.69
C LEU A 76 3.96 -15.57 5.90
N ASN A 77 3.03 -15.25 6.80
CA ASN A 77 1.88 -16.10 7.11
C ASN A 77 0.72 -15.97 6.12
N GLN A 78 0.82 -15.12 5.09
CA GLN A 78 -0.22 -15.02 4.08
C GLN A 78 -0.52 -16.39 3.44
N THR A 79 -1.81 -16.69 3.23
CA THR A 79 -2.26 -17.91 2.55
C THR A 79 -1.80 -17.94 1.09
N TYR A 80 -1.81 -16.80 0.42
CA TYR A 80 -1.27 -16.63 -0.92
C TYR A 80 0.24 -16.51 -0.89
N LYS A 81 0.97 -17.38 -1.61
CA LYS A 81 2.43 -17.54 -1.47
C LYS A 81 3.26 -16.91 -2.58
N ASN A 82 2.65 -16.42 -3.67
CA ASN A 82 3.39 -15.86 -4.81
C ASN A 82 3.84 -14.43 -4.53
N PHE A 83 4.81 -14.25 -3.64
CA PHE A 83 5.42 -12.97 -3.33
C PHE A 83 6.89 -13.09 -2.97
N LYS A 84 7.61 -11.97 -3.12
CA LYS A 84 8.92 -11.73 -2.53
C LYS A 84 8.83 -10.53 -1.59
N LEU A 85 9.45 -10.64 -0.42
CA LEU A 85 9.53 -9.59 0.60
C LEU A 85 10.92 -8.95 0.55
N ILE A 86 10.95 -7.67 0.22
CA ILE A 86 12.16 -6.85 0.15
C ILE A 86 12.15 -5.91 1.35
N ILE A 87 13.04 -6.14 2.30
CA ILE A 87 13.21 -5.26 3.45
C ILE A 87 14.44 -4.40 3.18
N VAL A 88 14.26 -3.08 3.18
CA VAL A 88 15.34 -2.12 2.96
C VAL A 88 15.69 -1.46 4.28
N ASP A 89 16.84 -1.82 4.84
CA ASP A 89 17.32 -1.28 6.10
C ASP A 89 18.00 0.08 5.90
N ASP A 90 17.49 1.10 6.56
CA ASP A 90 17.98 2.48 6.49
C ASP A 90 19.03 2.78 7.56
N MET A 91 20.02 1.90 7.67
CA MET A 91 21.13 2.01 8.65
C MET A 91 20.64 1.91 10.10
N SER A 92 19.85 0.90 10.41
CA SER A 92 19.42 0.60 11.78
C SER A 92 20.61 0.38 12.72
N THR A 93 20.44 0.81 13.96
CA THR A 93 21.42 0.67 15.05
C THR A 93 20.90 -0.21 16.18
N ASP A 94 19.66 -0.67 16.09
CA ASP A 94 19.06 -1.65 16.99
C ASP A 94 19.26 -3.08 16.45
N THR A 95 18.54 -4.04 17.01
CA THR A 95 18.60 -5.46 16.62
C THR A 95 17.78 -5.80 15.36
N SER A 96 17.33 -4.80 14.58
CA SER A 96 16.50 -5.02 13.38
C SER A 96 17.16 -5.94 12.37
N VAL A 97 18.43 -5.72 12.05
CA VAL A 97 19.18 -6.51 11.06
C VAL A 97 19.32 -7.97 11.49
N GLU A 98 19.65 -8.20 12.76
CA GLU A 98 19.76 -9.53 13.37
C GLU A 98 18.39 -10.24 13.35
N THR A 99 17.34 -9.53 13.71
CA THR A 99 15.98 -10.06 13.69
C THR A 99 15.57 -10.46 12.28
N ILE A 100 15.77 -9.62 11.27
CA ILE A 100 15.44 -9.96 9.87
C ILE A 100 16.24 -11.19 9.42
N ASN A 101 17.55 -11.25 9.71
CA ASN A 101 18.42 -12.36 9.34
C ASN A 101 18.11 -13.68 10.08
N SER A 102 17.36 -13.62 11.18
CA SER A 102 16.91 -14.82 11.91
C SER A 102 15.85 -15.63 11.15
N TYR A 103 15.09 -14.99 10.26
CA TYR A 103 14.12 -15.66 9.41
C TYR A 103 14.85 -16.41 8.28
N LYS A 104 14.68 -17.73 8.22
CA LYS A 104 15.25 -18.59 7.18
C LYS A 104 14.21 -18.88 6.10
N ASP A 105 13.73 -17.81 5.43
CA ASP A 105 12.72 -17.87 4.40
C ASP A 105 13.28 -17.28 3.10
N ASP A 106 13.28 -18.05 2.03
CA ASP A 106 13.83 -17.67 0.70
C ASP A 106 13.02 -16.58 -0.02
N ARG A 107 11.88 -16.23 0.54
CA ARG A 107 11.08 -15.12 0.03
C ARG A 107 11.59 -13.77 0.53
N ILE A 108 12.44 -13.73 1.57
CA ILE A 108 12.98 -12.49 2.16
C ILE A 108 14.29 -12.11 1.47
N THR A 109 14.40 -10.84 1.13
CA THR A 109 15.66 -10.20 0.76
C THR A 109 15.87 -8.98 1.63
N LEU A 110 17.00 -8.94 2.36
CA LEU A 110 17.42 -7.76 3.13
C LEU A 110 18.42 -6.96 2.31
N ILE A 111 18.15 -5.66 2.13
CA ILE A 111 19.00 -4.73 1.40
C ILE A 111 19.33 -3.55 2.30
N LYS A 112 20.58 -3.09 2.26
CA LYS A 112 20.98 -1.84 2.91
C LYS A 112 20.63 -0.65 2.02
N ASN A 113 20.01 0.40 2.58
CA ASN A 113 19.76 1.62 1.84
C ASN A 113 21.08 2.26 1.35
N LYS A 114 21.15 2.52 0.05
CA LYS A 114 22.28 3.19 -0.64
C LYS A 114 21.92 4.57 -1.18
N ARG A 115 20.68 4.98 -1.01
CA ARG A 115 20.15 6.29 -1.41
C ARG A 115 20.06 7.23 -0.23
N LYS A 116 19.36 8.36 -0.40
CA LYS A 116 19.09 9.27 0.71
C LYS A 116 18.33 8.56 1.83
N LYS A 117 18.64 8.90 3.06
CA LYS A 117 17.99 8.42 4.27
C LYS A 117 16.48 8.70 4.21
N TYR A 118 15.70 7.96 4.99
CA TYR A 118 14.25 7.99 5.11
C TYR A 118 13.48 7.12 4.10
N ASN A 119 12.18 7.06 4.30
CA ASN A 119 11.29 6.12 3.62
C ASN A 119 11.31 6.25 2.09
N GLY A 120 11.40 7.46 1.54
CA GLY A 120 11.43 7.65 0.09
C GLY A 120 12.62 6.96 -0.58
N GLY A 121 13.82 7.19 -0.07
CA GLY A 121 15.03 6.56 -0.56
C GLY A 121 15.02 5.04 -0.38
N SER A 122 14.59 4.58 0.79
CA SER A 122 14.49 3.14 1.10
C SER A 122 13.48 2.43 0.18
N ARG A 123 12.29 3.03 -0.04
CA ARG A 123 11.31 2.46 -0.98
C ARG A 123 11.85 2.43 -2.42
N ASN A 124 12.57 3.46 -2.85
CA ASN A 124 13.16 3.51 -4.18
C ASN A 124 14.24 2.42 -4.38
N VAL A 125 15.08 2.16 -3.37
CA VAL A 125 16.03 1.02 -3.39
C VAL A 125 15.29 -0.30 -3.56
N GLY A 126 14.17 -0.48 -2.86
CA GLY A 126 13.33 -1.68 -2.99
C GLY A 126 12.69 -1.80 -4.38
N ILE A 127 12.25 -0.68 -4.97
CA ILE A 127 11.69 -0.63 -6.34
C ILE A 127 12.76 -1.03 -7.35
N ASP A 128 13.96 -0.44 -7.29
CA ASP A 128 15.07 -0.77 -8.19
C ASP A 128 15.41 -2.26 -8.12
N TYR A 129 15.60 -2.77 -6.90
CA TYR A 129 15.93 -4.18 -6.71
C TYR A 129 14.87 -5.10 -7.33
N ALA A 130 13.58 -4.80 -7.09
CA ALA A 130 12.50 -5.62 -7.64
C ALA A 130 12.49 -5.59 -9.17
N LEU A 131 12.64 -4.41 -9.78
CA LEU A 131 12.63 -4.26 -11.24
C LEU A 131 13.82 -4.94 -11.91
N GLU A 132 14.98 -4.94 -11.26
CA GLU A 132 16.22 -5.51 -11.80
C GLU A 132 16.33 -7.03 -11.59
N ASN A 133 15.78 -7.56 -10.48
CA ASN A 133 16.10 -8.91 -10.04
C ASN A 133 14.90 -9.87 -9.96
N LEU A 134 13.66 -9.37 -10.04
CA LEU A 134 12.48 -10.21 -9.82
C LEU A 134 11.56 -10.27 -11.04
N THR A 135 10.90 -11.41 -11.19
CA THR A 135 9.74 -11.54 -12.06
C THR A 135 8.48 -11.40 -11.18
N PHE A 136 7.74 -10.32 -11.36
CA PHE A 136 6.54 -10.01 -10.61
C PHE A 136 5.60 -9.12 -11.41
N ASP A 137 4.39 -8.90 -10.89
CA ASP A 137 3.31 -8.16 -11.58
C ASP A 137 2.94 -6.87 -10.85
N TYR A 138 2.93 -6.90 -9.50
CA TYR A 138 2.46 -5.81 -8.68
C TYR A 138 3.37 -5.51 -7.50
N PHE A 139 3.45 -4.22 -7.16
CA PHE A 139 4.05 -3.73 -5.93
C PHE A 139 3.03 -3.64 -4.80
N CYS A 140 3.46 -4.02 -3.59
CA CYS A 140 2.83 -3.68 -2.32
C CYS A 140 3.85 -2.98 -1.43
N PHE A 141 3.38 -2.11 -0.53
CA PHE A 141 4.23 -1.44 0.45
C PHE A 141 3.66 -1.65 1.85
N LEU A 142 4.55 -1.84 2.83
CA LEU A 142 4.21 -1.81 4.25
C LEU A 142 5.28 -1.00 4.98
N ASP A 143 4.89 -0.32 6.05
CA ASP A 143 5.84 0.26 6.98
C ASP A 143 6.23 -0.79 8.03
N SER A 144 7.49 -0.81 8.47
CA SER A 144 8.01 -1.90 9.31
C SER A 144 7.48 -1.91 10.75
N ASP A 145 6.73 -0.88 11.15
CA ASP A 145 6.00 -0.80 12.42
C ASP A 145 4.49 -1.09 12.30
N ASP A 146 4.03 -1.43 11.10
CA ASP A 146 2.64 -1.77 10.78
C ASP A 146 2.53 -3.22 10.30
N TRP A 147 1.30 -3.72 10.07
CA TRP A 147 1.09 -5.08 9.57
C TRP A 147 -0.21 -5.26 8.79
N TRP A 148 -0.30 -6.32 8.02
CA TRP A 148 -1.54 -6.75 7.38
C TRP A 148 -2.51 -7.34 8.41
N LYS A 149 -3.78 -7.10 8.17
CA LYS A 149 -4.86 -7.39 9.13
C LYS A 149 -5.00 -8.87 9.48
N ASP A 150 -4.86 -9.74 8.48
CA ASP A 150 -4.99 -11.19 8.61
C ASP A 150 -4.18 -11.92 7.53
N GLU A 151 -4.22 -13.25 7.57
CA GLU A 151 -3.50 -14.12 6.64
C GLU A 151 -4.10 -14.20 5.23
N LYS A 152 -5.26 -13.58 4.97
CA LYS A 152 -5.96 -13.62 3.68
C LYS A 152 -5.87 -12.31 2.89
N VAL A 153 -5.07 -11.36 3.33
CA VAL A 153 -4.94 -10.05 2.67
C VAL A 153 -4.50 -10.19 1.21
N LEU A 154 -3.39 -10.89 0.94
CA LEU A 154 -2.91 -11.09 -0.43
C LEU A 154 -3.86 -11.91 -1.29
N GLU A 155 -4.50 -12.91 -0.72
CA GLU A 155 -5.52 -13.69 -1.41
C GLU A 155 -6.72 -12.81 -1.79
N THR A 156 -7.18 -11.95 -0.87
CA THR A 156 -8.24 -10.99 -1.12
C THR A 156 -7.87 -9.99 -2.21
N ILE A 157 -6.63 -9.47 -2.18
CA ILE A 157 -6.10 -8.59 -3.23
C ILE A 157 -6.10 -9.32 -4.57
N ASN A 158 -5.50 -10.50 -4.62
CA ASN A 158 -5.35 -11.28 -5.85
C ASN A 158 -6.69 -11.59 -6.53
N LYS A 159 -7.70 -11.97 -5.76
CA LYS A 159 -9.05 -12.26 -6.26
C LYS A 159 -9.75 -11.05 -6.88
N ASN A 160 -9.44 -9.85 -6.44
CA ASN A 160 -10.15 -8.63 -6.82
C ASN A 160 -9.38 -7.74 -7.79
N LEU A 161 -8.12 -8.08 -8.11
CA LEU A 161 -7.22 -7.19 -8.84
C LEU A 161 -7.55 -7.10 -10.33
N HIS A 162 -7.96 -8.20 -10.98
CA HIS A 162 -8.44 -8.26 -12.37
C HIS A 162 -7.66 -7.39 -13.36
N ASN A 163 -6.33 -7.36 -13.25
CA ASN A 163 -5.43 -6.55 -14.08
C ASN A 163 -5.61 -5.02 -13.99
N HIS A 164 -6.27 -4.51 -12.95
CA HIS A 164 -6.30 -3.08 -12.71
C HIS A 164 -4.88 -2.49 -12.55
N GLU A 165 -4.72 -1.24 -12.91
CA GLU A 165 -3.43 -0.55 -12.79
C GLU A 165 -3.06 -0.25 -11.35
N MET A 166 -4.07 -0.02 -10.51
CA MET A 166 -3.92 0.19 -9.08
C MET A 166 -5.15 -0.31 -8.32
N MET A 167 -4.94 -0.76 -7.10
CA MET A 167 -6.00 -1.08 -6.15
C MET A 167 -5.81 -0.29 -4.86
N LEU A 168 -6.90 0.18 -4.29
CA LEU A 168 -6.96 0.84 -2.99
C LEU A 168 -7.68 -0.03 -1.98
N PHE A 169 -7.28 0.06 -0.72
CA PHE A 169 -7.98 -0.59 0.39
C PHE A 169 -7.90 0.26 1.67
N GLY A 170 -8.76 -0.06 2.61
CA GLY A 170 -8.87 0.63 3.88
C GLY A 170 -7.92 0.10 4.95
N MET A 171 -7.93 0.79 6.08
CA MET A 171 -7.12 0.48 7.25
C MET A 171 -7.91 0.59 8.55
N GLU A 172 -7.37 -0.02 9.60
CA GLU A 172 -7.72 0.26 10.98
C GLU A 172 -6.52 0.82 11.73
N LEU A 173 -6.76 1.77 12.62
CA LEU A 173 -5.76 2.33 13.52
C LEU A 173 -5.91 1.67 14.87
N ILE A 174 -4.78 1.22 15.43
CA ILE A 174 -4.73 0.65 16.77
C ILE A 174 -3.85 1.49 17.69
N ASN A 175 -4.22 1.54 18.96
CA ASN A 175 -3.40 2.06 20.05
C ASN A 175 -3.30 1.00 21.15
N SER A 176 -2.78 1.36 22.33
CA SER A 176 -2.65 0.46 23.48
C SER A 176 -3.99 -0.11 24.00
N GLU A 177 -5.10 0.52 23.66
CA GLU A 177 -6.46 0.13 24.08
C GLU A 177 -7.16 -0.76 23.03
N GLY A 178 -6.57 -0.90 21.84
CA GLY A 178 -7.12 -1.68 20.73
C GLY A 178 -7.47 -0.84 19.50
N VAL A 179 -8.43 -1.27 18.71
CA VAL A 179 -8.85 -0.56 17.50
C VAL A 179 -9.68 0.66 17.87
N PHE A 180 -9.15 1.86 17.60
CA PHE A 180 -9.87 3.11 17.90
C PHE A 180 -10.45 3.79 16.65
N MET A 181 -10.02 3.42 15.44
CA MET A 181 -10.51 3.99 14.20
C MET A 181 -10.44 2.98 13.06
N LYS A 182 -11.44 3.03 12.18
CA LYS A 182 -11.45 2.31 10.91
C LYS A 182 -11.69 3.29 9.79
N LYS A 183 -10.98 3.13 8.69
CA LYS A 183 -11.15 3.95 7.49
C LYS A 183 -11.21 3.10 6.24
N ILE A 184 -12.27 3.31 5.48
CA ILE A 184 -12.49 2.74 4.16
C ILE A 184 -12.70 3.91 3.22
N HIS A 185 -12.21 3.79 1.99
CA HIS A 185 -12.52 4.74 0.94
C HIS A 185 -13.94 4.47 0.43
N GLU A 186 -14.86 5.41 0.62
CA GLU A 186 -16.28 5.23 0.29
C GLU A 186 -16.61 5.51 -1.18
N TYR A 187 -15.70 6.15 -1.91
CA TYR A 187 -15.90 6.52 -3.31
C TYR A 187 -15.89 5.31 -4.23
N ASP A 188 -16.78 5.31 -5.22
CA ASP A 188 -16.91 4.23 -6.20
C ASP A 188 -15.85 4.30 -7.29
N ASN A 189 -15.43 5.51 -7.65
CA ASN A 189 -14.37 5.74 -8.62
C ASN A 189 -13.19 6.51 -8.01
N TYR A 190 -12.05 6.41 -8.67
CA TYR A 190 -10.82 7.00 -8.17
C TYR A 190 -10.75 8.52 -8.40
N GLU A 191 -11.42 9.01 -9.42
CA GLU A 191 -11.52 10.44 -9.70
C GLU A 191 -12.22 11.16 -8.54
N ASP A 192 -13.41 10.71 -8.16
CA ASP A 192 -14.14 11.26 -7.02
C ASP A 192 -13.35 11.15 -5.71
N PHE A 193 -12.67 10.02 -5.50
CA PHE A 193 -11.77 9.84 -4.35
C PHE A 193 -10.67 10.89 -4.34
N PHE A 194 -10.02 11.13 -5.48
CA PHE A 194 -8.89 12.03 -5.59
C PHE A 194 -9.31 13.50 -5.52
N LEU A 195 -10.42 13.85 -6.15
CA LEU A 195 -10.96 15.22 -6.20
C LEU A 195 -11.70 15.60 -4.92
N SER A 196 -12.11 14.62 -4.11
CA SER A 196 -12.76 14.91 -2.84
C SER A 196 -11.86 15.73 -1.92
N ASP A 197 -12.39 16.84 -1.48
CA ASP A 197 -11.69 17.73 -0.57
C ASP A 197 -11.35 17.02 0.75
N ASN A 198 -10.12 17.15 1.19
CA ASN A 198 -9.62 16.87 2.53
C ASN A 198 -9.20 15.48 2.96
N LYS A 199 -9.39 14.40 2.23
CA LYS A 199 -9.30 13.11 2.92
C LYS A 199 -8.57 12.03 2.16
N THR A 200 -7.89 12.39 1.11
CA THR A 200 -7.04 11.46 0.38
C THR A 200 -5.92 10.99 1.29
N TRP A 201 -6.02 9.76 1.71
CA TRP A 201 -4.93 9.07 2.35
C TRP A 201 -3.82 8.94 1.33
N CYS A 202 -2.83 9.80 1.49
CA CYS A 202 -1.67 9.86 0.60
C CYS A 202 -0.62 8.82 0.99
N THR A 203 -1.04 7.61 1.34
CA THR A 203 -0.15 6.59 1.86
C THR A 203 0.21 5.54 0.82
N ALA A 204 1.46 5.12 0.81
CA ALA A 204 1.93 4.07 -0.10
C ALA A 204 1.33 2.69 0.27
N TRP A 205 1.23 2.41 1.56
CA TRP A 205 0.83 1.10 2.09
C TRP A 205 -0.65 0.73 1.87
N SER A 206 -1.52 1.69 1.53
CA SER A 206 -2.94 1.41 1.21
C SER A 206 -3.17 1.08 -0.26
N ARG A 207 -2.12 0.78 -1.02
CA ARG A 207 -2.17 0.61 -2.47
C ARG A 207 -1.42 -0.62 -2.94
N VAL A 208 -1.98 -1.25 -4.00
CA VAL A 208 -1.30 -2.24 -4.82
C VAL A 208 -1.17 -1.64 -6.21
N ILE A 209 0.02 -1.68 -6.80
CA ILE A 209 0.31 -0.94 -8.03
C ILE A 209 0.97 -1.88 -9.04
N ARG A 210 0.44 -1.92 -10.27
CA ARG A 210 1.01 -2.70 -11.35
C ARG A 210 2.42 -2.17 -11.68
N LYS A 211 3.37 -3.07 -11.94
CA LYS A 211 4.81 -2.75 -12.07
C LYS A 211 5.12 -1.67 -13.10
N ASP A 212 4.36 -1.64 -14.22
CA ASP A 212 4.54 -0.65 -15.29
C ASP A 212 3.96 0.74 -14.95
N LYS A 213 3.28 0.85 -13.81
CA LYS A 213 2.62 2.08 -13.34
C LYS A 213 3.28 2.69 -12.10
N ILE A 214 4.31 2.07 -11.56
CA ILE A 214 5.00 2.62 -10.39
C ILE A 214 5.74 3.91 -10.73
N VAL A 215 5.72 4.87 -9.82
CA VAL A 215 6.56 6.08 -9.87
C VAL A 215 7.46 6.13 -8.63
N TYR A 216 8.65 6.72 -8.78
CA TYR A 216 9.59 6.87 -7.67
C TYR A 216 9.13 7.91 -6.65
N PHE A 217 9.46 7.65 -5.40
CA PHE A 217 9.24 8.57 -4.29
C PHE A 217 10.21 9.75 -4.35
N CYS A 218 9.81 10.89 -3.78
CA CYS A 218 10.75 11.99 -3.52
C CYS A 218 11.65 11.61 -2.34
N GLU A 219 12.95 11.86 -2.46
CA GLU A 219 13.94 11.48 -1.46
C GLU A 219 14.40 12.65 -0.56
N ASP A 220 13.93 13.85 -0.84
CA ASP A 220 14.32 15.11 -0.19
C ASP A 220 13.22 15.71 0.70
N THR A 221 12.19 14.93 0.99
CA THR A 221 11.08 15.35 1.85
C THR A 221 10.64 14.21 2.78
N LEU A 222 10.26 14.57 4.02
CA LEU A 222 9.63 13.66 4.98
C LEU A 222 8.13 13.41 4.69
N MET A 223 7.60 14.06 3.66
CA MET A 223 6.22 13.89 3.17
C MET A 223 6.21 13.26 1.78
N GLU A 224 7.13 12.34 1.56
CA GLU A 224 7.36 11.68 0.28
C GLU A 224 6.11 10.98 -0.24
N ASP A 225 5.31 10.41 0.65
CA ASP A 225 4.07 9.71 0.34
C ASP A 225 2.99 10.63 -0.24
N ARG A 226 2.92 11.89 0.20
CA ARG A 226 1.97 12.87 -0.33
C ARG A 226 2.28 13.26 -1.77
N VAL A 227 3.53 13.63 -2.05
CA VAL A 227 3.95 13.97 -3.41
C VAL A 227 3.84 12.77 -4.32
N TRP A 228 4.29 11.63 -3.82
CA TRP A 228 4.21 10.36 -4.54
C TRP A 228 2.75 10.01 -4.90
N SER A 229 1.82 10.21 -3.98
CA SER A 229 0.40 9.93 -4.20
C SER A 229 -0.18 10.71 -5.38
N TYR A 230 0.18 11.99 -5.53
CA TYR A 230 -0.25 12.80 -6.67
C TYR A 230 0.40 12.35 -7.98
N ARG A 231 1.71 12.06 -7.96
CA ARG A 231 2.43 11.53 -9.13
C ARG A 231 1.88 10.17 -9.54
N GLN A 232 1.61 9.32 -8.56
CA GLN A 232 1.06 7.99 -8.81
C GLN A 232 -0.36 8.07 -9.38
N ALA A 233 -1.19 8.99 -8.89
CA ALA A 233 -2.51 9.24 -9.45
C ALA A 233 -2.44 9.72 -10.90
N ASP A 234 -1.50 10.62 -11.21
CA ASP A 234 -1.29 11.12 -12.58
C ASP A 234 -0.76 10.06 -13.55
N ASN A 235 -0.21 8.94 -13.03
CA ASN A 235 0.37 7.87 -13.85
C ASN A 235 -0.57 6.68 -14.10
N VAL A 236 -1.78 6.69 -13.59
CA VAL A 236 -2.79 5.65 -13.80
C VAL A 236 -4.00 6.19 -14.54
N ASN A 237 -4.71 5.31 -15.26
CA ASN A 237 -6.03 5.63 -15.77
C ASN A 237 -7.05 5.43 -14.63
N PHE A 238 -7.82 6.45 -14.28
CA PHE A 238 -8.76 6.41 -13.16
C PHE A 238 -9.82 5.30 -13.30
N GLU A 239 -10.23 4.98 -14.52
CA GLU A 239 -11.15 3.86 -14.80
C GLU A 239 -10.55 2.49 -14.49
N ASN A 240 -9.20 2.39 -14.48
CA ASN A 240 -8.45 1.17 -14.17
C ASN A 240 -7.97 1.10 -12.72
N VAL A 241 -8.57 1.88 -11.83
CA VAL A 241 -8.29 1.83 -10.40
C VAL A 241 -9.43 1.16 -9.65
N LYS A 242 -9.12 0.11 -8.91
CA LYS A 242 -10.08 -0.62 -8.08
C LYS A 242 -10.08 -0.10 -6.65
N ASN A 243 -11.22 0.34 -6.17
CA ASN A 243 -11.43 0.57 -4.74
C ASN A 243 -12.08 -0.68 -4.11
N LEU A 244 -11.32 -1.36 -3.26
CA LEU A 244 -11.78 -2.63 -2.69
C LEU A 244 -12.80 -2.46 -1.55
N LYS A 245 -12.88 -1.28 -0.93
CA LYS A 245 -13.78 -0.98 0.21
C LYS A 245 -13.65 -1.98 1.38
N ARG A 246 -12.47 -2.54 1.59
CA ARG A 246 -12.15 -3.48 2.69
C ARG A 246 -10.98 -2.99 3.50
N ILE A 247 -10.97 -3.31 4.79
CA ILE A 247 -9.84 -3.03 5.69
C ILE A 247 -8.86 -4.20 5.60
N LEU A 248 -7.67 -3.94 5.06
CA LEU A 248 -6.61 -4.94 4.90
C LEU A 248 -5.34 -4.59 5.68
N TYR A 249 -5.23 -3.37 6.21
CA TYR A 249 -4.04 -2.85 6.84
C TYR A 249 -4.30 -2.42 8.29
N VAL A 250 -3.33 -2.65 9.16
CA VAL A 250 -3.33 -2.18 10.54
C VAL A 250 -2.23 -1.15 10.72
N TRP A 251 -2.64 0.10 10.93
CA TRP A 251 -1.75 1.19 11.24
C TRP A 251 -1.51 1.27 12.75
N ASN A 252 -0.29 1.00 13.16
CA ASN A 252 0.11 0.98 14.55
C ASN A 252 0.40 2.40 15.07
N ARG A 253 -0.33 2.80 16.10
CA ARG A 253 -0.17 4.08 16.78
C ARG A 253 0.13 3.91 18.28
N MET A 254 0.60 2.72 18.69
CA MET A 254 0.90 2.44 20.10
C MET A 254 2.14 3.18 20.61
N ASN A 255 3.06 3.55 19.73
CA ASN A 255 4.30 4.24 20.11
C ASN A 255 4.53 5.48 19.23
N ILE A 256 3.79 6.55 19.54
CA ILE A 256 3.86 7.81 18.81
C ILE A 256 5.20 8.52 19.02
N THR A 257 5.89 8.29 20.16
CA THR A 257 7.05 9.07 20.60
C THR A 257 8.29 8.98 19.70
N ASN A 258 8.40 7.97 18.84
CA ASN A 258 9.54 7.73 17.96
C ASN A 258 9.19 7.65 16.46
N SER A 259 7.97 8.04 16.07
CA SER A 259 7.64 8.07 14.66
C SER A 259 8.31 9.27 13.97
N VAL A 260 8.62 9.11 12.70
CA VAL A 260 9.11 10.21 11.82
C VAL A 260 8.18 11.44 11.90
N SER A 261 6.90 11.22 12.23
CA SER A 261 5.93 12.30 12.47
C SER A 261 6.29 13.24 13.63
N ILE A 262 7.15 12.84 14.58
CA ILE A 262 7.58 13.66 15.72
C ILE A 262 8.91 14.36 15.43
N VAL A 263 9.84 13.68 14.78
CA VAL A 263 11.08 14.29 14.26
C VAL A 263 10.76 15.40 13.24
N ARG A 264 9.52 15.43 12.75
CA ARG A 264 8.91 16.44 11.90
C ARG A 264 9.16 17.87 12.35
N ASP A 265 9.18 18.18 13.62
CA ASP A 265 9.21 19.58 14.08
C ASP A 265 10.56 20.24 13.81
N TYR A 266 11.65 19.48 13.85
CA TYR A 266 12.99 20.03 13.60
C TYR A 266 13.32 20.22 12.11
N PHE A 267 12.88 19.27 11.26
CA PHE A 267 13.15 19.31 9.80
C PHE A 267 11.93 19.78 9.00
N TRP A 268 10.86 20.19 9.67
CA TRP A 268 9.58 20.51 9.05
C TRP A 268 9.72 21.56 7.94
N ASN A 269 10.42 22.68 8.20
CA ASN A 269 10.48 23.78 7.26
C ASN A 269 11.18 23.38 5.95
N ALA A 270 12.36 22.78 6.02
CA ALA A 270 13.09 22.34 4.83
C ALA A 270 12.30 21.32 4.03
N SER A 271 11.74 20.28 4.70
CA SER A 271 10.93 19.27 4.07
C SER A 271 9.64 19.83 3.46
N ALA A 272 8.98 20.79 4.12
CA ALA A 272 7.78 21.42 3.61
C ALA A 272 8.06 22.29 2.36
N TYR A 273 9.17 23.00 2.29
CA TYR A 273 9.57 23.73 1.08
C TYR A 273 9.84 22.79 -0.08
N CYS A 274 10.57 21.70 0.13
CA CYS A 274 10.79 20.68 -0.90
C CYS A 274 9.45 20.10 -1.37
N HIS A 275 8.55 19.78 -0.43
CA HIS A 275 7.21 19.27 -0.75
C HIS A 275 6.40 20.26 -1.61
N ILE A 276 6.38 21.55 -1.26
CA ILE A 276 5.73 22.59 -2.04
C ILE A 276 6.36 22.69 -3.44
N GLY A 277 7.69 22.69 -3.52
CA GLY A 277 8.42 22.72 -4.79
C GLY A 277 8.04 21.58 -5.73
N HIS A 278 7.99 20.36 -5.22
CA HIS A 278 7.54 19.20 -5.99
C HIS A 278 6.10 19.30 -6.46
N GLN A 279 5.19 19.81 -5.62
CA GLN A 279 3.80 20.02 -6.01
C GLN A 279 3.66 21.09 -7.08
N MET A 280 4.43 22.18 -6.98
CA MET A 280 4.45 23.24 -8.00
C MET A 280 5.00 22.72 -9.34
N GLN A 281 6.06 21.93 -9.31
CA GLN A 281 6.59 21.28 -10.51
C GLN A 281 5.55 20.37 -11.14
N LEU A 282 4.84 19.58 -10.34
CA LEU A 282 3.80 18.68 -10.81
C LEU A 282 2.67 19.42 -11.54
N LEU A 283 2.28 20.63 -11.08
CA LEU A 283 1.27 21.45 -11.76
C LEU A 283 1.58 21.72 -13.25
N THR A 284 2.86 21.75 -13.60
CA THR A 284 3.29 22.01 -14.99
C THR A 284 3.28 20.76 -15.87
N THR A 285 3.33 19.57 -15.26
CA THR A 285 3.53 18.29 -15.96
C THR A 285 2.31 17.36 -15.91
N LEU A 286 1.28 17.70 -15.12
CA LEU A 286 0.08 16.88 -14.94
C LEU A 286 -0.57 16.47 -16.27
N LYS A 287 -0.84 15.18 -16.42
CA LYS A 287 -1.67 14.60 -17.48
C LYS A 287 -3.15 14.81 -17.17
N HIS A 288 -3.55 14.53 -15.94
CA HIS A 288 -4.91 14.70 -15.44
C HIS A 288 -5.15 16.14 -14.99
N LYS A 289 -5.60 17.00 -15.92
CA LYS A 289 -5.80 18.45 -15.67
C LYS A 289 -6.88 18.76 -14.63
N GLU A 290 -7.83 17.87 -14.43
CA GLU A 290 -8.85 17.91 -13.37
C GLU A 290 -8.26 17.92 -11.96
N MET A 291 -7.05 17.44 -11.77
CA MET A 291 -6.33 17.47 -10.50
C MET A 291 -5.77 18.87 -10.12
N ILE A 292 -5.69 19.79 -11.08
CA ILE A 292 -5.06 21.11 -10.87
C ILE A 292 -5.71 21.90 -9.72
N PRO A 293 -7.04 22.03 -9.61
CA PRO A 293 -7.65 22.77 -8.51
C PRO A 293 -7.28 22.21 -7.14
N VAL A 294 -7.35 20.88 -6.98
CA VAL A 294 -7.02 20.19 -5.73
C VAL A 294 -5.57 20.43 -5.36
N LEU A 295 -4.65 20.28 -6.31
CA LEU A 295 -3.23 20.44 -6.07
C LEU A 295 -2.88 21.91 -5.71
N LYS A 296 -3.49 22.90 -6.37
CA LYS A 296 -3.34 24.33 -6.04
C LYS A 296 -3.80 24.60 -4.61
N GLN A 297 -4.96 24.11 -4.22
CA GLN A 297 -5.47 24.27 -2.85
C GLN A 297 -4.53 23.65 -1.81
N ARG A 298 -3.97 22.47 -2.10
CA ARG A 298 -2.99 21.82 -1.21
C ARG A 298 -1.70 22.60 -1.07
N ILE A 299 -1.20 23.17 -2.14
CA ILE A 299 -0.02 24.05 -2.11
C ILE A 299 -0.27 25.24 -1.18
N GLU A 300 -1.41 25.91 -1.30
CA GLU A 300 -1.75 27.05 -0.46
C GLU A 300 -1.91 26.65 1.03
N ILE A 301 -2.51 25.51 1.32
CA ILE A 301 -2.56 24.97 2.69
C ILE A 301 -1.14 24.73 3.25
N CYS A 302 -0.26 24.11 2.46
CA CYS A 302 1.12 23.87 2.89
C CYS A 302 1.89 25.18 3.12
N LYS A 303 1.74 26.17 2.23
CA LYS A 303 2.35 27.51 2.38
C LYS A 303 1.89 28.21 3.67
N LYS A 304 0.59 28.15 3.95
CA LYS A 304 0.02 28.72 5.16
C LYS A 304 0.60 28.06 6.42
N GLN A 305 0.67 26.72 6.46
CA GLN A 305 1.23 25.98 7.59
C GLN A 305 2.72 26.30 7.82
N VAL A 306 3.50 26.46 6.76
CA VAL A 306 4.91 26.87 6.86
C VAL A 306 5.02 28.27 7.46
N ASN A 307 4.24 29.21 6.96
CA ASN A 307 4.26 30.60 7.45
C ASN A 307 3.84 30.68 8.92
N GLU A 308 2.77 30.00 9.33
CA GLU A 308 2.30 30.00 10.73
C GLU A 308 3.35 29.43 11.70
N LYS A 309 4.10 28.38 11.30
CA LYS A 309 5.18 27.83 12.13
C LYS A 309 6.40 28.74 12.20
N ILE A 310 6.72 29.47 11.15
CA ILE A 310 7.82 30.46 11.16
C ILE A 310 7.49 31.58 12.15
N TYR A 311 6.26 32.09 12.15
CA TYR A 311 5.84 33.15 13.09
C TYR A 311 5.77 32.71 14.56
N GLN A 312 5.66 31.41 14.84
CA GLN A 312 5.66 30.89 16.22
C GLN A 312 7.08 30.67 16.78
N GLN A 313 8.12 30.74 15.95
CA GLN A 313 9.52 30.56 16.36
C GLN A 313 10.26 31.89 16.60
N TYR A 314 9.63 33.03 16.31
CA TYR A 314 10.09 34.40 16.55
C TYR A 314 9.10 35.14 17.49
#